data_b9aeadf5def909e5a3d79459dc733d95
#
_entry.id   b9aeadf5def909e5a3d79459dc733d95
#
_cell.length_a   1.000
_cell.length_b   1.000
_cell.length_c   1.000
_cell.angle_alpha   90.00
_cell.angle_beta   90.00
_cell.angle_gamma   90.00
#
_symmetry.space_group_name_H-M   'P 1'
#
loop_
_entity.id
_entity.type
_entity.pdbx_description
1 polymer ?
#
loop_
_entity_poly.entity_id
_entity_poly.type
_entity_poly.pdbx_seq_one_letter_code
_entity_poly.pdbx_strand_id
1 'polypeptide(L)'
;MNSIRDERVALDTNVFIFALRKEPDYPACETLLFDKLNALQVYMPLQIFLELQRNLTGSEMRRVVRALTMAHTVTWDYAPARVDLVRHWEQRGAKKGDAVITAHLEAATIRYLVSENRDFLLELPALPFIVLSSAEAVRLLDESGS
;
A
#
# COMPACT_ATOMS: atom_id res chain seq x y z
N MET A 1 -5.38 13.94 17.78
CA MET A 1 -4.95 13.66 16.39
C MET A 1 -4.32 12.28 16.31
N ASN A 2 -4.83 11.44 15.41
CA ASN A 2 -4.27 10.09 15.29
C ASN A 2 -2.97 10.13 14.50
N SER A 3 -1.97 9.38 14.96
CA SER A 3 -0.74 9.22 14.20
C SER A 3 -0.92 8.13 13.13
N ILE A 4 0.02 8.05 12.19
CA ILE A 4 0.02 6.98 11.18
C ILE A 4 0.03 5.59 11.83
N ARG A 5 0.58 5.46 13.05
CA ARG A 5 0.61 4.19 13.80
C ARG A 5 -0.76 3.72 14.23
N ASP A 6 -1.70 4.64 14.39
CA ASP A 6 -3.05 4.36 14.89
C ASP A 6 -4.05 4.08 13.76
N GLU A 7 -3.65 4.28 12.51
CA GLU A 7 -4.51 4.16 11.34
C GLU A 7 -4.12 2.96 10.49
N ARG A 8 -5.10 2.38 9.77
CA ARG A 8 -4.78 1.33 8.81
C ARG A 8 -4.18 1.93 7.56
N VAL A 9 -3.13 1.28 7.06
CA VAL A 9 -2.33 1.75 5.94
C VAL A 9 -2.19 0.64 4.91
N ALA A 10 -2.41 0.93 3.64
CA ALA A 10 -2.08 0.02 2.55
C ALA A 10 -0.74 0.41 1.94
N LEU A 11 0.04 -0.58 1.55
CA LEU A 11 1.28 -0.39 0.80
C LEU A 11 1.03 -0.86 -0.64
N ASP A 12 1.25 0.02 -1.61
CA ASP A 12 1.03 -0.32 -3.01
C ASP A 12 2.07 -1.33 -3.51
N THR A 13 1.78 -1.99 -4.59
CA THR A 13 2.62 -3.03 -5.20
C THR A 13 4.06 -2.57 -5.40
N ASN A 14 4.27 -1.36 -5.91
CA ASN A 14 5.60 -0.84 -6.19
C ASN A 14 6.47 -0.70 -4.94
N VAL A 15 5.87 -0.44 -3.77
CA VAL A 15 6.62 -0.34 -2.51
C VAL A 15 7.30 -1.68 -2.18
N PHE A 16 6.58 -2.78 -2.35
CA PHE A 16 7.14 -4.12 -2.13
C PHE A 16 8.23 -4.45 -3.14
N ILE A 17 7.97 -4.17 -4.42
CA ILE A 17 8.92 -4.47 -5.51
C ILE A 17 10.22 -3.69 -5.31
N PHE A 18 10.13 -2.40 -5.05
CA PHE A 18 11.30 -1.54 -4.85
C PHE A 18 12.09 -1.94 -3.60
N ALA A 19 11.38 -2.34 -2.53
CA ALA A 19 12.03 -2.82 -1.32
C ALA A 19 12.83 -4.09 -1.57
N LEU A 20 12.23 -5.09 -2.24
CA LEU A 20 12.87 -6.37 -2.51
C LEU A 20 14.07 -6.23 -3.45
N ARG A 21 13.95 -5.35 -4.44
CA ARG A 21 14.98 -5.15 -5.45
C ARG A 21 15.99 -4.06 -5.08
N LYS A 22 15.84 -3.52 -3.87
CA LYS A 22 16.73 -2.47 -3.32
C LYS A 22 16.92 -1.32 -4.30
N GLU A 23 15.79 -0.83 -4.82
CA GLU A 23 15.79 0.23 -5.82
C GLU A 23 16.50 1.48 -5.26
N PRO A 24 17.61 1.94 -5.86
CA PRO A 24 18.41 3.03 -5.28
C PRO A 24 17.67 4.37 -5.20
N ASP A 25 16.68 4.59 -6.06
CA ASP A 25 15.92 5.84 -6.05
C ASP A 25 14.84 5.85 -4.95
N TYR A 26 14.54 4.70 -4.34
CA TYR A 26 13.48 4.57 -3.35
C TYR A 26 13.92 3.78 -2.12
N PRO A 27 14.98 4.23 -1.40
CA PRO A 27 15.49 3.49 -0.24
C PRO A 27 14.49 3.39 0.91
N ALA A 28 13.55 4.31 1.01
CA ALA A 28 12.52 4.27 2.04
C ALA A 28 11.58 3.06 1.91
N CYS A 29 11.42 2.50 0.71
CA CYS A 29 10.62 1.29 0.52
C CYS A 29 11.21 0.12 1.30
N GLU A 30 12.53 -0.07 1.24
CA GLU A 30 13.22 -1.11 1.99
C GLU A 30 13.08 -0.88 3.51
N THR A 31 13.22 0.36 3.95
CA THR A 31 13.04 0.72 5.36
C THR A 31 11.63 0.36 5.84
N LEU A 32 10.61 0.69 5.07
CA LEU A 32 9.22 0.36 5.45
C LEU A 32 9.00 -1.13 5.57
N LEU A 33 9.42 -1.90 4.57
CA LEU A 33 9.11 -3.32 4.52
C LEU A 33 9.91 -4.13 5.53
N PHE A 34 11.19 -3.82 5.72
CA PHE A 34 12.07 -4.64 6.54
C PHE A 34 12.33 -4.10 7.94
N ASP A 35 12.22 -2.78 8.15
CA ASP A 35 12.53 -2.20 9.46
C ASP A 35 11.32 -1.65 10.21
N LYS A 36 10.30 -1.15 9.50
CA LYS A 36 9.20 -0.40 10.10
C LYS A 36 7.83 -1.07 10.00
N LEU A 37 7.75 -2.25 9.41
CA LEU A 37 6.44 -2.88 9.15
C LEU A 37 5.64 -3.12 10.44
N ASN A 38 6.31 -3.49 11.54
CA ASN A 38 5.67 -3.69 12.83
C ASN A 38 5.09 -2.40 13.44
N ALA A 39 5.51 -1.24 12.97
CA ALA A 39 5.00 0.04 13.43
C ALA A 39 3.73 0.46 12.70
N LEU A 40 3.35 -0.25 11.64
CA LEU A 40 2.18 0.03 10.82
C LEU A 40 1.08 -0.99 11.06
N GLN A 41 -0.16 -0.58 10.92
CA GLN A 41 -1.30 -1.49 10.83
C GLN A 41 -1.61 -1.68 9.35
N VAL A 42 -1.00 -2.69 8.74
CA VAL A 42 -1.07 -2.89 7.29
C VAL A 42 -2.36 -3.58 6.88
N TYR A 43 -3.00 -3.02 5.88
CA TYR A 43 -4.15 -3.64 5.22
C TYR A 43 -3.70 -4.13 3.83
N MET A 44 -3.87 -5.43 3.58
CA MET A 44 -3.50 -6.06 2.30
C MET A 44 -4.76 -6.43 1.54
N PRO A 45 -5.17 -5.61 0.55
CA PRO A 45 -6.33 -5.96 -0.27
C PRO A 45 -5.97 -6.99 -1.33
N LEU A 46 -6.96 -7.72 -1.79
CA LEU A 46 -6.79 -8.78 -2.78
C LEU A 46 -6.05 -8.30 -4.03
N GLN A 47 -6.41 -7.13 -4.57
CA GLN A 47 -5.81 -6.65 -5.81
C GLN A 47 -4.30 -6.47 -5.69
N ILE A 48 -3.82 -5.90 -4.58
CA ILE A 48 -2.38 -5.72 -4.38
C ILE A 48 -1.69 -7.09 -4.29
N PHE A 49 -2.28 -8.03 -3.57
CA PHE A 49 -1.74 -9.38 -3.47
C PHE A 49 -1.63 -10.05 -4.85
N LEU A 50 -2.67 -9.93 -5.68
CA LEU A 50 -2.65 -10.48 -7.04
C LEU A 50 -1.59 -9.82 -7.92
N GLU A 51 -1.41 -8.51 -7.81
CA GLU A 51 -0.36 -7.80 -8.54
C GLU A 51 1.03 -8.25 -8.11
N LEU A 52 1.23 -8.47 -6.82
CA LEU A 52 2.50 -9.01 -6.31
C LEU A 52 2.77 -10.40 -6.90
N GLN A 53 1.78 -11.28 -6.93
CA GLN A 53 1.92 -12.62 -7.52
C GLN A 53 2.30 -12.56 -9.00
N ARG A 54 1.77 -11.60 -9.75
CA ARG A 54 2.06 -11.45 -11.18
C ARG A 54 3.44 -10.85 -11.45
N ASN A 55 3.95 -10.03 -10.57
CA ASN A 55 5.17 -9.25 -10.81
C ASN A 55 6.41 -9.78 -10.08
N LEU A 56 6.24 -10.61 -9.08
CA LEU A 56 7.36 -11.13 -8.29
C LEU A 56 7.68 -12.58 -8.67
N THR A 57 8.95 -12.93 -8.55
CA THR A 57 9.36 -14.33 -8.63
C THR A 57 8.84 -15.10 -7.41
N GLY A 58 8.85 -16.43 -7.47
CA GLY A 58 8.44 -17.26 -6.33
C GLY A 58 9.27 -16.97 -5.08
N SER A 59 10.58 -16.76 -5.25
CA SER A 59 11.48 -16.42 -4.15
C SER A 59 11.17 -15.07 -3.55
N GLU A 60 10.94 -14.06 -4.40
CA GLU A 60 10.55 -12.73 -3.94
C GLU A 60 9.21 -12.77 -3.20
N MET A 61 8.24 -13.50 -3.74
CA MET A 61 6.91 -13.63 -3.12
C MET A 61 7.00 -14.28 -1.74
N ARG A 62 7.83 -15.32 -1.59
CA ARG A 62 8.05 -15.94 -0.27
C ARG A 62 8.63 -14.95 0.73
N ARG A 63 9.53 -14.07 0.31
CA ARG A 63 10.10 -13.04 1.20
C ARG A 63 9.05 -12.02 1.64
N VAL A 64 8.18 -11.61 0.74
CA VAL A 64 7.07 -10.69 1.07
C VAL A 64 6.12 -11.34 2.07
N VAL A 65 5.64 -12.54 1.77
CA VAL A 65 4.71 -13.26 2.65
C VAL A 65 5.33 -13.47 4.03
N ARG A 66 6.60 -13.81 4.09
CA ARG A 66 7.31 -13.97 5.36
C ARG A 66 7.36 -12.68 6.17
N ALA A 67 7.72 -11.55 5.52
CA ALA A 67 7.76 -10.26 6.19
C ALA A 67 6.40 -9.87 6.75
N LEU A 68 5.35 -10.04 5.94
CA LEU A 68 3.99 -9.71 6.34
C LEU A 68 3.49 -10.62 7.47
N THR A 69 3.82 -11.92 7.42
CA THR A 69 3.41 -12.87 8.45
C THR A 69 4.11 -12.59 9.78
N MET A 70 5.39 -12.26 9.74
CA MET A 70 6.17 -11.98 10.95
C MET A 70 5.80 -10.65 11.61
N ALA A 71 5.20 -9.74 10.86
CA ALA A 71 4.83 -8.43 11.40
C ALA A 71 3.67 -8.50 12.41
N HIS A 72 2.78 -9.49 12.31
CA HIS A 72 1.60 -9.66 13.18
C HIS A 72 0.61 -8.49 13.16
N THR A 73 0.81 -7.51 12.32
CA THR A 73 -0.02 -6.29 12.24
C THR A 73 -0.74 -6.17 10.91
N VAL A 74 -0.77 -7.25 10.12
CA VAL A 74 -1.33 -7.24 8.78
C VAL A 74 -2.75 -7.81 8.80
N THR A 75 -3.68 -7.06 8.22
CA THR A 75 -5.04 -7.53 7.96
C THR A 75 -5.13 -7.91 6.50
N TRP A 76 -5.46 -9.17 6.22
CA TRP A 76 -5.62 -9.69 4.86
C TRP A 76 -7.09 -9.61 4.47
N ASP A 77 -7.38 -9.06 3.30
CA ASP A 77 -8.73 -8.99 2.76
C ASP A 77 -8.79 -9.65 1.39
N TYR A 78 -9.36 -10.84 1.34
CA TYR A 78 -9.50 -11.62 0.12
C TYR A 78 -10.81 -11.36 -0.62
N ALA A 79 -11.65 -10.44 -0.13
CA ALA A 79 -12.90 -10.10 -0.80
C ALA A 79 -12.61 -9.38 -2.13
N PRO A 80 -13.38 -9.65 -3.18
CA PRO A 80 -13.24 -8.89 -4.41
C PRO A 80 -13.71 -7.45 -4.21
N ALA A 81 -13.16 -6.52 -5.00
CA ALA A 81 -13.56 -5.13 -4.95
C ALA A 81 -15.02 -4.96 -5.40
N ARG A 82 -15.70 -3.98 -4.83
CA ARG A 82 -17.08 -3.66 -5.24
C ARG A 82 -17.08 -3.08 -6.64
N VAL A 83 -17.86 -3.69 -7.53
CA VAL A 83 -17.93 -3.32 -8.95
C VAL A 83 -18.40 -1.88 -9.12
N ASP A 84 -19.36 -1.42 -8.32
CA ASP A 84 -19.88 -0.06 -8.39
C ASP A 84 -18.78 0.98 -8.09
N LEU A 85 -17.94 0.70 -7.09
CA LEU A 85 -16.84 1.59 -6.75
C LEU A 85 -15.73 1.56 -7.81
N VAL A 86 -15.41 0.39 -8.35
CA VAL A 86 -14.43 0.26 -9.43
C VAL A 86 -14.86 1.10 -10.63
N ARG A 87 -16.11 0.99 -11.07
CA ARG A 87 -16.65 1.78 -12.18
C ARG A 87 -16.61 3.27 -11.90
N HIS A 88 -16.94 3.67 -10.67
CA HIS A 88 -16.87 5.07 -10.25
C HIS A 88 -15.48 5.65 -10.48
N TRP A 89 -14.44 4.93 -10.04
CA TRP A 89 -13.07 5.42 -10.17
C TRP A 89 -12.55 5.35 -11.59
N GLU A 90 -12.94 4.34 -12.37
CA GLU A 90 -12.61 4.28 -13.79
C GLU A 90 -13.20 5.49 -14.55
N GLN A 91 -14.43 5.87 -14.24
CA GLN A 91 -15.08 7.04 -14.83
C GLN A 91 -14.36 8.35 -14.47
N ARG A 92 -13.65 8.38 -13.35
CA ARG A 92 -12.86 9.53 -12.91
C ARG A 92 -11.44 9.53 -13.46
N GLY A 93 -11.10 8.57 -14.31
CA GLY A 93 -9.81 8.54 -14.99
C GLY A 93 -8.81 7.57 -14.41
N ALA A 94 -9.15 6.78 -13.39
CA ALA A 94 -8.25 5.79 -12.84
C ALA A 94 -8.05 4.65 -13.85
N LYS A 95 -6.82 4.19 -13.98
CA LYS A 95 -6.51 2.98 -14.72
C LYS A 95 -7.13 1.78 -14.00
N LYS A 96 -7.36 0.68 -14.72
CA LYS A 96 -8.12 -0.46 -14.20
C LYS A 96 -7.59 -0.98 -12.86
N GLY A 97 -6.28 -1.22 -12.75
CA GLY A 97 -5.68 -1.69 -11.50
C GLY A 97 -5.80 -0.68 -10.38
N ASP A 98 -5.56 0.59 -10.66
CA ASP A 98 -5.66 1.68 -9.68
C ASP A 98 -7.10 1.87 -9.21
N ALA A 99 -8.07 1.70 -10.12
CA ALA A 99 -9.49 1.78 -9.76
C ALA A 99 -9.88 0.67 -8.79
N VAL A 100 -9.38 -0.55 -9.00
CA VAL A 100 -9.66 -1.69 -8.11
C VAL A 100 -9.05 -1.45 -6.73
N ILE A 101 -7.79 -1.00 -6.68
CA ILE A 101 -7.13 -0.70 -5.41
C ILE A 101 -7.91 0.40 -4.66
N THR A 102 -8.25 1.49 -5.36
CA THR A 102 -8.99 2.60 -4.75
C THR A 102 -10.35 2.13 -4.21
N ALA A 103 -11.05 1.29 -4.97
CA ALA A 103 -12.33 0.72 -4.54
C ALA A 103 -12.18 -0.12 -3.27
N HIS A 104 -11.15 -0.96 -3.19
CA HIS A 104 -10.86 -1.75 -1.98
C HIS A 104 -10.64 -0.85 -0.76
N LEU A 105 -9.79 0.17 -0.93
CA LEU A 105 -9.42 1.04 0.19
C LEU A 105 -10.60 1.90 0.65
N GLU A 106 -11.41 2.36 -0.28
CA GLU A 106 -12.61 3.13 0.04
C GLU A 106 -13.62 2.27 0.81
N ALA A 107 -13.89 1.06 0.32
CA ALA A 107 -14.84 0.14 0.97
C ALA A 107 -14.41 -0.25 2.38
N ALA A 108 -13.09 -0.39 2.61
CA ALA A 108 -12.53 -0.76 3.90
C ALA A 108 -12.23 0.44 4.81
N THR A 109 -12.47 1.64 4.33
CA THR A 109 -12.23 2.90 5.06
C THR A 109 -10.75 3.02 5.48
N ILE A 110 -9.84 2.70 4.57
CA ILE A 110 -8.41 2.82 4.81
C ILE A 110 -8.00 4.28 4.75
N ARG A 111 -7.21 4.72 5.73
CA ARG A 111 -6.83 6.13 5.86
C ARG A 111 -5.69 6.53 4.95
N TYR A 112 -4.69 5.65 4.77
CA TYR A 112 -3.46 5.98 4.04
C TYR A 112 -3.13 4.92 3.01
N LEU A 113 -2.66 5.38 1.85
CA LEU A 113 -1.99 4.53 0.87
C LEU A 113 -0.56 5.03 0.70
N VAL A 114 0.41 4.15 0.90
CA VAL A 114 1.82 4.46 0.59
C VAL A 114 2.09 3.96 -0.82
N SER A 115 2.49 4.85 -1.71
CA SER A 115 2.70 4.52 -3.12
C SER A 115 3.73 5.44 -3.74
N GLU A 116 4.49 4.89 -4.70
CA GLU A 116 5.36 5.68 -5.58
C GLU A 116 4.71 5.88 -6.96
N ASN A 117 3.46 5.45 -7.13
CA ASN A 117 2.70 5.60 -8.37
C ASN A 117 2.24 7.05 -8.53
N ARG A 118 2.65 7.69 -9.62
CA ARG A 118 2.32 9.10 -9.90
C ARG A 118 0.83 9.35 -10.04
N ASP A 119 0.07 8.39 -10.57
CA ASP A 119 -1.37 8.53 -10.71
C ASP A 119 -2.05 8.75 -9.35
N PHE A 120 -1.62 7.99 -8.34
CA PHE A 120 -2.12 8.19 -6.98
C PHE A 120 -1.58 9.46 -6.33
N LEU A 121 -0.31 9.77 -6.56
CA LEU A 121 0.32 10.92 -5.90
C LEU A 121 -0.13 12.27 -6.44
N LEU A 122 -0.39 12.37 -7.76
CA LEU A 122 -0.53 13.67 -8.42
C LEU A 122 -1.76 13.81 -9.32
N GLU A 123 -2.30 12.74 -9.88
CA GLU A 123 -3.23 12.83 -11.01
C GLU A 123 -4.69 12.52 -10.69
N LEU A 124 -4.97 11.68 -9.69
CA LEU A 124 -6.35 11.33 -9.35
C LEU A 124 -6.91 12.31 -8.34
N PRO A 125 -8.03 12.99 -8.67
CA PRO A 125 -8.63 13.98 -7.77
C PRO A 125 -9.51 13.33 -6.70
N ALA A 126 -9.60 13.98 -5.56
CA ALA A 126 -10.57 13.67 -4.51
C ALA A 126 -10.57 12.22 -4.03
N LEU A 127 -9.38 11.63 -3.87
CA LEU A 127 -9.24 10.27 -3.34
C LEU A 127 -9.80 10.19 -1.91
N PRO A 128 -10.43 9.06 -1.54
CA PRO A 128 -10.99 8.89 -0.19
C PRO A 128 -9.96 8.56 0.89
N PHE A 129 -8.67 8.61 0.55
CA PHE A 129 -7.55 8.35 1.45
C PHE A 129 -6.41 9.32 1.15
N ILE A 130 -5.48 9.40 2.08
CA ILE A 130 -4.28 10.23 1.91
C ILE A 130 -3.19 9.38 1.29
N VAL A 131 -2.58 9.84 0.22
CA VAL A 131 -1.47 9.15 -0.43
C VAL A 131 -0.15 9.72 0.07
N LEU A 132 0.74 8.83 0.50
CA LEU A 132 2.07 9.20 0.97
C LEU A 132 3.10 8.48 0.10
N SER A 133 4.23 9.15 -0.16
CA SER A 133 5.41 8.44 -0.64
C SER A 133 6.00 7.60 0.49
N SER A 134 6.85 6.63 0.15
CA SER A 134 7.53 5.83 1.16
C SER A 134 8.38 6.70 2.09
N ALA A 135 9.07 7.70 1.54
CA ALA A 135 9.89 8.63 2.34
C ALA A 135 9.04 9.43 3.33
N GLU A 136 7.87 9.90 2.90
CA GLU A 136 6.94 10.61 3.79
C GLU A 136 6.42 9.70 4.90
N ALA A 137 6.10 8.44 4.58
CA ALA A 137 5.62 7.48 5.57
C ALA A 137 6.69 7.18 6.62
N VAL A 138 7.94 6.98 6.21
CA VAL A 138 9.06 6.77 7.14
C VAL A 138 9.22 7.98 8.05
N ARG A 139 9.19 9.18 7.49
CA ARG A 139 9.33 10.41 8.26
C ARG A 139 8.22 10.53 9.32
N LEU A 140 6.97 10.26 8.93
CA LEU A 140 5.85 10.33 9.87
C LEU A 140 5.95 9.27 10.98
N LEU A 141 6.45 8.08 10.65
CA LEU A 141 6.70 7.04 11.65
C LEU A 141 7.78 7.46 12.63
N ASP A 142 8.87 8.04 12.16
CA ASP A 142 9.97 8.51 13.01
C ASP A 142 9.51 9.62 13.94
N GLU A 143 8.72 10.57 13.45
CA GLU A 143 8.16 11.66 14.24
C GLU A 143 7.21 11.14 15.33
N SER A 144 6.39 10.14 15.01
CA SER A 144 5.39 9.60 15.94
C SER A 144 5.98 8.62 16.94
N GLY A 145 7.19 8.13 16.71
CA GLY A 145 7.87 7.14 17.57
C GLY A 145 8.76 7.76 18.64
N SER A 146 8.88 9.07 18.64
CA SER A 146 9.73 9.77 19.61
C SER A 146 9.04 10.05 20.93
#